data_56969e92d94f7ca901a4df63bf153594
#
_entry.id   56969e92d94f7ca901a4df63bf153594
#
_cell.length_a   1.000
_cell.length_b   1.000
_cell.length_c   1.000
_cell.angle_alpha   90.00
_cell.angle_beta   90.00
_cell.angle_gamma   90.00
#
_symmetry.space_group_name_H-M   'P 1'
#
loop_
_entity.id
_entity.type
_entity.pdbx_description
1 polymer ?
#
loop_
_entity_poly.entity_id
_entity_poly.type
_entity_poly.pdbx_seq_one_letter_code
_entity_poly.pdbx_strand_id
1 'polypeptide(L)'
;MGEAEASLDHKGGYEMFRGKKYKDSVKLVDRSKAYDVDEAMELITKISKAKFDETVEAHLKLGVDSRHADQQVRGAIVLPHGTGKTARVLVFAKGAKADEAKAAGADYVGEAELVTKIQGENWFEFDVVVATPDMMGVVGRLGKVLGPKGLMPSPKAGTVTMDVTKAVNEIKAGKIEYRLDKTNIIHCPIGKVSFGKEKLTENFNTLVNAIVKAKPSAAKGQYLRSIAIASTMGPGIKINQAKF
;
A
#
# COMPACT_ATOMS: atom_id res chain seq x y z
N MET A 1 -35.65 -17.46 -11.47
CA MET A 1 -34.60 -16.43 -11.67
C MET A 1 -35.27 -15.11 -11.33
N GLY A 2 -35.02 -14.56 -10.14
CA GLY A 2 -35.59 -13.29 -9.72
C GLY A 2 -34.71 -12.16 -10.21
N GLU A 3 -35.24 -11.33 -11.08
CA GLU A 3 -34.63 -10.06 -11.48
C GLU A 3 -34.51 -9.15 -10.26
N ALA A 4 -33.31 -8.77 -9.89
CA ALA A 4 -33.08 -7.78 -8.85
C ALA A 4 -33.39 -6.40 -9.42
N GLU A 5 -34.59 -5.88 -9.17
CA GLU A 5 -34.98 -4.51 -9.50
C GLU A 5 -34.03 -3.53 -8.76
N ALA A 6 -33.23 -2.78 -9.52
CA ALA A 6 -32.46 -1.68 -9.00
C ALA A 6 -33.40 -0.51 -8.71
N SER A 7 -33.60 -0.16 -7.46
CA SER A 7 -34.35 1.04 -7.08
C SER A 7 -33.49 2.28 -7.25
N LEU A 8 -34.01 3.32 -7.91
CA LEU A 8 -33.42 4.64 -8.01
C LEU A 8 -33.57 5.37 -6.66
N ASP A 9 -32.45 5.92 -6.14
CA ASP A 9 -32.55 6.83 -5.00
C ASP A 9 -33.12 8.19 -5.44
N HIS A 10 -33.62 9.02 -4.48
CA HIS A 10 -34.19 10.34 -4.74
C HIS A 10 -33.26 11.36 -5.42
N LYS A 11 -32.02 10.95 -5.76
CA LYS A 11 -31.00 11.78 -6.45
C LYS A 11 -30.64 11.24 -7.84
N GLY A 12 -31.39 10.27 -8.37
CA GLY A 12 -31.20 9.76 -9.74
C GLY A 12 -29.98 8.85 -9.95
N GLY A 13 -29.37 8.36 -8.88
CA GLY A 13 -28.25 7.40 -8.93
C GLY A 13 -28.74 5.95 -8.78
N TYR A 14 -28.09 5.01 -9.47
CA TYR A 14 -28.34 3.59 -9.26
C TYR A 14 -27.87 3.17 -7.86
N GLU A 15 -28.78 2.71 -7.00
CA GLU A 15 -28.43 2.13 -5.70
C GLU A 15 -27.69 0.82 -5.93
N MET A 16 -26.36 0.83 -5.77
CA MET A 16 -25.55 -0.39 -5.85
C MET A 16 -26.00 -1.35 -4.75
N PHE A 17 -26.38 -2.57 -5.14
CA PHE A 17 -26.76 -3.61 -4.19
C PHE A 17 -25.57 -3.91 -3.24
N ARG A 18 -25.77 -3.62 -1.95
CA ARG A 18 -24.78 -3.84 -0.89
C ARG A 18 -25.24 -4.92 0.07
N GLY A 19 -24.33 -5.80 0.48
CA GLY A 19 -24.63 -6.86 1.43
C GLY A 19 -25.09 -6.33 2.80
N LYS A 20 -25.82 -7.15 3.56
CA LYS A 20 -26.38 -6.80 4.88
C LYS A 20 -25.31 -6.26 5.85
N LYS A 21 -24.19 -6.95 6.01
CA LYS A 21 -23.09 -6.52 6.90
C LYS A 21 -22.58 -5.12 6.56
N TYR A 22 -22.40 -4.80 5.27
CA TYR A 22 -21.98 -3.48 4.83
C TYR A 22 -23.03 -2.40 5.17
N LYS A 23 -24.32 -2.68 4.91
CA LYS A 23 -25.42 -1.76 5.25
C LYS A 23 -25.45 -1.46 6.77
N ASP A 24 -25.22 -2.46 7.59
CA ASP A 24 -25.15 -2.28 9.05
C ASP A 24 -23.90 -1.49 9.50
N SER A 25 -22.77 -1.68 8.83
CA SER A 25 -21.56 -0.91 9.12
C SER A 25 -21.70 0.55 8.70
N VAL A 26 -22.35 0.82 7.55
CA VAL A 26 -22.59 2.19 7.07
C VAL A 26 -23.46 3.01 8.01
N LYS A 27 -24.42 2.39 8.71
CA LYS A 27 -25.28 3.09 9.69
C LYS A 27 -24.49 3.70 10.86
N LEU A 28 -23.30 3.16 11.15
CA LEU A 28 -22.41 3.63 12.23
C LEU A 28 -21.49 4.77 11.79
N VAL A 29 -21.42 5.04 10.48
CA VAL A 29 -20.52 6.06 9.91
C VAL A 29 -21.32 7.24 9.38
N ASP A 30 -21.14 8.40 9.98
CA ASP A 30 -21.68 9.65 9.43
C ASP A 30 -20.75 10.14 8.29
N ARG A 31 -21.24 10.10 7.06
CA ARG A 31 -20.48 10.51 5.87
C ARG A 31 -20.27 12.03 5.73
N SER A 32 -21.04 12.83 6.46
CA SER A 32 -20.92 14.29 6.48
C SER A 32 -19.80 14.76 7.41
N LYS A 33 -19.49 13.95 8.45
CA LYS A 33 -18.47 14.27 9.47
C LYS A 33 -17.09 13.92 8.96
N ALA A 34 -16.11 14.80 9.23
CA ALA A 34 -14.69 14.47 9.21
C ALA A 34 -14.26 14.08 10.64
N TYR A 35 -13.83 12.84 10.82
CA TYR A 35 -13.47 12.28 12.13
C TYR A 35 -12.04 12.62 12.51
N ASP A 36 -11.77 12.67 13.80
CA ASP A 36 -10.40 12.68 14.32
C ASP A 36 -9.76 11.30 14.10
N VAL A 37 -8.43 11.26 14.03
CA VAL A 37 -7.69 10.01 13.76
C VAL A 37 -8.06 8.92 14.77
N ASP A 38 -8.06 9.27 16.05
CA ASP A 38 -8.36 8.34 17.13
C ASP A 38 -9.80 7.80 17.10
N GLU A 39 -10.78 8.68 16.81
CA GLU A 39 -12.17 8.29 16.61
C GLU A 39 -12.33 7.39 15.38
N ALA A 40 -11.65 7.73 14.28
CA ALA A 40 -11.72 6.98 13.04
C ALA A 40 -11.12 5.57 13.20
N MET A 41 -9.97 5.43 13.90
CA MET A 41 -9.35 4.13 14.17
C MET A 41 -10.20 3.25 15.12
N GLU A 42 -10.83 3.84 16.11
CA GLU A 42 -11.77 3.12 16.95
C GLU A 42 -13.03 2.68 16.19
N LEU A 43 -13.55 3.57 15.33
CA LEU A 43 -14.72 3.27 14.52
C LEU A 43 -14.44 2.14 13.52
N ILE A 44 -13.26 2.15 12.86
CA ILE A 44 -12.91 1.13 11.87
C ILE A 44 -12.82 -0.27 12.49
N THR A 45 -12.33 -0.39 13.73
CA THR A 45 -12.31 -1.67 14.45
C THR A 45 -13.71 -2.16 14.80
N LYS A 46 -14.64 -1.26 15.09
CA LYS A 46 -16.05 -1.58 15.42
C LYS A 46 -16.88 -1.99 14.18
N ILE A 47 -16.60 -1.40 13.03
CA ILE A 47 -17.38 -1.65 11.81
C ILE A 47 -16.91 -2.85 10.99
N SER A 48 -15.70 -3.34 11.25
CA SER A 48 -15.13 -4.53 10.60
C SER A 48 -15.85 -5.79 11.07
N LYS A 49 -16.64 -6.41 10.17
CA LYS A 49 -17.52 -7.56 10.46
C LYS A 49 -17.19 -8.81 9.65
N ALA A 50 -16.05 -8.82 8.95
CA ALA A 50 -15.62 -10.00 8.20
C ALA A 50 -15.19 -11.14 9.15
N LYS A 51 -15.15 -12.37 8.61
CA LYS A 51 -14.67 -13.55 9.35
C LYS A 51 -13.15 -13.72 9.28
N PHE A 52 -12.46 -12.83 8.59
CA PHE A 52 -11.00 -12.79 8.45
C PHE A 52 -10.48 -11.47 8.99
N ASP A 53 -9.19 -11.41 9.29
CA ASP A 53 -8.53 -10.19 9.75
C ASP A 53 -8.39 -9.20 8.58
N GLU A 54 -9.28 -8.21 8.54
CA GLU A 54 -9.34 -7.22 7.49
C GLU A 54 -8.10 -6.32 7.49
N THR A 55 -7.64 -5.93 6.31
CA THR A 55 -6.59 -4.92 6.17
C THR A 55 -7.21 -3.53 6.27
N VAL A 56 -6.58 -2.65 7.03
CA VAL A 56 -6.91 -1.23 7.09
C VAL A 56 -6.01 -0.48 6.12
N GLU A 57 -6.63 0.30 5.24
CA GLU A 57 -5.96 1.07 4.21
C GLU A 57 -6.21 2.56 4.39
N ALA A 58 -5.18 3.36 4.10
CA ALA A 58 -5.27 4.81 4.05
C ALA A 58 -5.24 5.30 2.60
N HIS A 59 -6.13 6.23 2.30
CA HIS A 59 -6.28 6.85 0.98
C HIS A 59 -6.12 8.35 1.13
N LEU A 60 -5.01 8.88 0.56
CA LEU A 60 -4.65 10.30 0.69
C LEU A 60 -4.73 10.96 -0.69
N LYS A 61 -5.68 11.86 -0.87
CA LYS A 61 -5.79 12.66 -2.08
C LYS A 61 -4.92 13.90 -1.96
N LEU A 62 -3.96 14.03 -2.88
CA LEU A 62 -3.00 15.12 -2.90
C LEU A 62 -3.38 16.22 -3.89
N GLY A 63 -2.95 17.43 -3.59
CA GLY A 63 -3.10 18.62 -4.44
C GLY A 63 -1.93 18.77 -5.42
N VAL A 64 -1.60 17.71 -6.15
CA VAL A 64 -0.55 17.66 -7.17
C VAL A 64 -1.13 17.23 -8.51
N ASP A 65 -0.37 17.36 -9.59
CA ASP A 65 -0.73 16.85 -10.91
C ASP A 65 0.18 15.67 -11.27
N SER A 66 -0.39 14.47 -11.28
CA SER A 66 0.35 13.22 -11.57
C SER A 66 0.86 13.12 -13.01
N ARG A 67 0.43 14.00 -13.93
CA ARG A 67 0.93 14.05 -15.31
C ARG A 67 2.33 14.66 -15.42
N HIS A 68 2.72 15.48 -14.44
CA HIS A 68 4.03 16.11 -14.39
C HIS A 68 5.02 15.27 -13.58
N ALA A 69 6.18 14.98 -14.16
CA ALA A 69 7.18 14.11 -13.53
C ALA A 69 7.77 14.71 -12.23
N ASP A 70 7.84 16.03 -12.14
CA ASP A 70 8.30 16.80 -10.96
C ASP A 70 7.28 16.83 -9.82
N GLN A 71 6.01 16.48 -10.08
CA GLN A 71 4.94 16.38 -9.09
C GLN A 71 4.59 14.94 -8.71
N GLN A 72 5.32 13.96 -9.25
CA GLN A 72 5.14 12.56 -8.89
C GLN A 72 5.66 12.28 -7.47
N VAL A 73 4.75 11.88 -6.58
CA VAL A 73 5.08 11.48 -5.22
C VAL A 73 5.22 9.96 -5.16
N ARG A 74 6.43 9.49 -4.86
CA ARG A 74 6.76 8.08 -4.70
C ARG A 74 7.85 7.93 -3.68
N GLY A 75 7.73 6.94 -2.80
CA GLY A 75 8.74 6.61 -1.81
C GLY A 75 8.45 5.30 -1.11
N ALA A 76 9.24 5.02 -0.11
CA ALA A 76 9.05 3.88 0.77
C ALA A 76 9.22 4.31 2.23
N ILE A 77 8.54 3.63 3.12
CA ILE A 77 8.60 3.87 4.56
C ILE A 77 8.48 2.55 5.32
N VAL A 78 9.19 2.43 6.41
CA VAL A 78 9.04 1.32 7.35
C VAL A 78 7.99 1.73 8.40
N LEU A 79 6.93 0.96 8.52
CA LEU A 79 5.91 1.19 9.55
C LEU A 79 6.38 0.65 10.89
N PRO A 80 6.18 1.39 12.01
CA PRO A 80 6.62 0.95 13.35
C PRO A 80 6.12 -0.43 13.75
N HIS A 81 4.87 -0.75 13.40
CA HIS A 81 4.23 -2.02 13.73
C HIS A 81 4.08 -2.95 12.52
N GLY A 82 4.73 -2.61 11.39
CA GLY A 82 4.59 -3.35 10.14
C GLY A 82 3.16 -3.31 9.57
N THR A 83 2.89 -4.20 8.61
CA THR A 83 1.59 -4.31 7.93
C THR A 83 0.75 -5.49 8.42
N GLY A 84 1.31 -6.38 9.26
CA GLY A 84 0.68 -7.65 9.65
C GLY A 84 0.69 -8.72 8.57
N LYS A 85 1.47 -8.50 7.50
CA LYS A 85 1.73 -9.50 6.45
C LYS A 85 3.23 -9.77 6.40
N THR A 86 3.61 -11.04 6.47
CA THR A 86 5.00 -11.46 6.24
C THR A 86 5.25 -11.47 4.74
N ALA A 87 6.07 -10.55 4.25
CA ALA A 87 6.41 -10.47 2.84
C ALA A 87 7.42 -11.55 2.45
N ARG A 88 7.16 -12.26 1.37
CA ARG A 88 8.11 -13.19 0.74
C ARG A 88 9.02 -12.40 -0.17
N VAL A 89 10.32 -12.42 0.13
CA VAL A 89 11.32 -11.58 -0.54
C VAL A 89 12.13 -12.41 -1.53
N LEU A 90 12.10 -11.98 -2.79
CA LEU A 90 12.98 -12.49 -3.85
C LEU A 90 14.15 -11.54 -4.03
N VAL A 91 15.38 -12.06 -4.00
CA VAL A 91 16.59 -11.27 -4.18
C VAL A 91 17.38 -11.72 -5.41
N PHE A 92 17.66 -10.77 -6.30
CA PHE A 92 18.59 -10.94 -7.41
C PHE A 92 19.95 -10.40 -7.00
N ALA A 93 20.89 -11.30 -6.69
CA ALA A 93 22.24 -10.94 -6.30
C ALA A 93 23.25 -12.02 -6.73
N LYS A 94 24.53 -11.64 -6.89
CA LYS A 94 25.62 -12.53 -7.27
C LYS A 94 26.63 -12.72 -6.13
N GLY A 95 27.25 -13.91 -6.10
CA GLY A 95 28.36 -14.22 -5.22
C GLY A 95 28.09 -13.92 -3.75
N ALA A 96 29.00 -13.24 -3.08
CA ALA A 96 28.88 -12.91 -1.64
C ALA A 96 27.57 -12.19 -1.27
N LYS A 97 27.02 -11.36 -2.16
CA LYS A 97 25.73 -10.69 -1.92
C LYS A 97 24.54 -11.64 -1.90
N ALA A 98 24.61 -12.74 -2.63
CA ALA A 98 23.61 -13.78 -2.57
C ALA A 98 23.64 -14.52 -1.20
N ASP A 99 24.83 -14.75 -0.65
CA ASP A 99 24.97 -15.37 0.68
C ASP A 99 24.54 -14.41 1.80
N GLU A 100 24.86 -13.11 1.70
CA GLU A 100 24.34 -12.07 2.59
C GLU A 100 22.80 -12.04 2.56
N ALA A 101 22.17 -12.15 1.37
CA ALA A 101 20.73 -12.17 1.24
C ALA A 101 20.09 -13.38 1.92
N LYS A 102 20.70 -14.58 1.77
CA LYS A 102 20.25 -15.80 2.45
C LYS A 102 20.37 -15.67 3.97
N ALA A 103 21.52 -15.14 4.44
CA ALA A 103 21.75 -14.92 5.86
C ALA A 103 20.78 -13.90 6.47
N ALA A 104 20.35 -12.88 5.70
CA ALA A 104 19.33 -11.91 6.09
C ALA A 104 17.92 -12.50 6.10
N GLY A 105 17.74 -13.74 5.61
CA GLY A 105 16.46 -14.44 5.61
C GLY A 105 15.60 -14.14 4.38
N ALA A 106 16.17 -13.84 3.22
CA ALA A 106 15.42 -13.78 1.97
C ALA A 106 14.85 -15.17 1.63
N ASP A 107 13.60 -15.20 1.14
CA ASP A 107 12.90 -16.46 0.86
C ASP A 107 13.42 -17.11 -0.43
N TYR A 108 13.78 -16.30 -1.40
CA TYR A 108 14.32 -16.75 -2.69
C TYR A 108 15.52 -15.88 -3.06
N VAL A 109 16.63 -16.52 -3.41
CA VAL A 109 17.86 -15.83 -3.83
C VAL A 109 18.42 -16.54 -5.05
N GLY A 110 18.76 -15.79 -6.09
CA GLY A 110 19.37 -16.36 -7.29
C GLY A 110 19.73 -15.33 -8.34
N GLU A 111 20.15 -15.82 -9.48
CA GLU A 111 20.63 -15.01 -10.62
C GLU A 111 19.70 -15.17 -11.83
N ALA A 112 20.29 -15.49 -12.98
CA ALA A 112 19.57 -15.60 -14.25
C ALA A 112 18.58 -16.77 -14.31
N GLU A 113 18.78 -17.82 -13.53
CA GLU A 113 17.87 -18.97 -13.44
C GLU A 113 16.48 -18.54 -12.95
N LEU A 114 16.38 -17.61 -12.00
CA LEU A 114 15.09 -17.09 -11.53
C LEU A 114 14.36 -16.30 -12.62
N VAL A 115 15.10 -15.62 -13.50
CA VAL A 115 14.50 -14.92 -14.65
C VAL A 115 13.84 -15.92 -15.58
N THR A 116 14.52 -17.03 -15.88
CA THR A 116 13.98 -18.10 -16.73
C THR A 116 12.75 -18.73 -16.10
N LYS A 117 12.78 -18.98 -14.80
CA LYS A 117 11.65 -19.54 -14.04
C LYS A 117 10.43 -18.60 -14.07
N ILE A 118 10.62 -17.31 -13.84
CA ILE A 118 9.53 -16.32 -13.88
C ILE A 118 8.93 -16.22 -15.27
N GLN A 119 9.74 -16.21 -16.32
CA GLN A 119 9.27 -16.10 -17.72
C GLN A 119 8.63 -17.38 -18.24
N GLY A 120 9.21 -18.55 -17.93
CA GLY A 120 8.76 -19.84 -18.47
C GLY A 120 7.58 -20.42 -17.70
N GLU A 121 7.58 -20.32 -16.39
CA GLU A 121 6.59 -20.98 -15.53
C GLU A 121 5.53 -20.00 -14.98
N ASN A 122 5.60 -18.71 -15.28
CA ASN A 122 4.76 -17.67 -14.66
C ASN A 122 4.77 -17.74 -13.12
N TRP A 123 5.95 -17.99 -12.55
CA TRP A 123 6.12 -18.16 -11.12
C TRP A 123 6.17 -16.81 -10.39
N PHE A 124 5.24 -16.58 -9.43
CA PHE A 124 5.09 -15.33 -8.66
C PHE A 124 4.82 -15.60 -7.18
N GLU A 125 5.49 -16.57 -6.60
CA GLU A 125 5.33 -16.90 -5.18
C GLU A 125 6.10 -15.95 -4.24
N PHE A 126 6.31 -14.71 -4.66
CA PHE A 126 6.97 -13.65 -3.92
C PHE A 126 6.15 -12.36 -3.94
N ASP A 127 6.33 -11.55 -2.91
CA ASP A 127 5.59 -10.30 -2.73
C ASP A 127 6.45 -9.05 -3.00
N VAL A 128 7.77 -9.14 -2.82
CA VAL A 128 8.72 -8.04 -3.06
C VAL A 128 9.96 -8.57 -3.75
N VAL A 129 10.47 -7.79 -4.70
CA VAL A 129 11.73 -8.09 -5.41
C VAL A 129 12.78 -7.07 -5.03
N VAL A 130 13.94 -7.56 -4.60
CA VAL A 130 15.16 -6.76 -4.35
C VAL A 130 16.21 -7.15 -5.39
N ALA A 131 16.95 -6.19 -5.89
CA ALA A 131 18.03 -6.45 -6.84
C ALA A 131 19.26 -5.61 -6.51
N THR A 132 20.44 -6.19 -6.70
CA THR A 132 21.66 -5.39 -6.75
C THR A 132 21.74 -4.61 -8.06
N PRO A 133 22.37 -3.43 -8.13
CA PRO A 133 22.48 -2.65 -9.36
C PRO A 133 23.05 -3.46 -10.52
N ASP A 134 24.01 -4.35 -10.26
CA ASP A 134 24.65 -5.22 -11.26
C ASP A 134 23.66 -6.17 -11.94
N MET A 135 22.64 -6.62 -11.20
CA MET A 135 21.61 -7.54 -11.70
C MET A 135 20.47 -6.83 -12.43
N MET A 136 20.40 -5.50 -12.38
CA MET A 136 19.31 -4.74 -13.02
C MET A 136 19.26 -4.93 -14.54
N GLY A 137 20.40 -5.17 -15.20
CA GLY A 137 20.44 -5.50 -16.63
C GLY A 137 19.71 -6.82 -16.96
N VAL A 138 19.78 -7.78 -16.05
CA VAL A 138 19.11 -9.09 -16.19
C VAL A 138 17.63 -8.95 -15.80
N VAL A 139 17.35 -8.32 -14.66
CA VAL A 139 15.98 -8.07 -14.16
C VAL A 139 15.17 -7.17 -15.10
N GLY A 140 15.83 -6.26 -15.82
CA GLY A 140 15.20 -5.40 -16.83
C GLY A 140 14.44 -6.17 -17.91
N ARG A 141 14.87 -7.39 -18.24
CA ARG A 141 14.17 -8.28 -19.18
C ARG A 141 12.79 -8.71 -18.66
N LEU A 142 12.61 -8.71 -17.35
CA LEU A 142 11.33 -9.01 -16.69
C LEU A 142 10.38 -7.80 -16.60
N GLY A 143 10.79 -6.62 -17.08
CA GLY A 143 10.02 -5.37 -16.96
C GLY A 143 8.60 -5.46 -17.50
N LYS A 144 8.38 -6.19 -18.60
CA LYS A 144 7.05 -6.43 -19.18
C LYS A 144 6.15 -7.30 -18.31
N VAL A 145 6.73 -8.11 -17.43
CA VAL A 145 6.04 -9.08 -16.57
C VAL A 145 5.89 -8.53 -15.15
N LEU A 146 6.97 -8.02 -14.55
CA LEU A 146 6.98 -7.47 -13.19
C LEU A 146 6.37 -6.07 -13.11
N GLY A 147 6.49 -5.26 -14.17
CA GLY A 147 6.00 -3.89 -14.19
C GLY A 147 4.49 -3.76 -13.94
N PRO A 148 3.63 -4.45 -14.72
CA PRO A 148 2.18 -4.42 -14.50
C PRO A 148 1.73 -4.94 -13.14
N LYS A 149 2.52 -5.85 -12.54
CA LYS A 149 2.24 -6.40 -11.20
C LYS A 149 2.77 -5.52 -10.06
N GLY A 150 3.47 -4.42 -10.35
CA GLY A 150 4.08 -3.56 -9.33
C GLY A 150 5.28 -4.17 -8.62
N LEU A 151 5.87 -5.26 -9.13
CA LEU A 151 6.97 -6.01 -8.53
C LEU A 151 8.35 -5.58 -9.05
N MET A 152 8.43 -4.60 -9.94
CA MET A 152 9.70 -4.16 -10.52
C MET A 152 10.55 -3.40 -9.49
N PRO A 153 11.79 -3.83 -9.22
CA PRO A 153 12.67 -3.13 -8.30
C PRO A 153 12.93 -1.68 -8.73
N SER A 154 13.04 -0.77 -7.75
CA SER A 154 13.24 0.64 -8.00
C SER A 154 14.19 1.26 -6.96
N PRO A 155 15.17 2.10 -7.38
CA PRO A 155 16.00 2.84 -6.44
C PRO A 155 15.19 3.76 -5.52
N LYS A 156 14.11 4.36 -6.02
CA LYS A 156 13.23 5.24 -5.24
C LYS A 156 12.46 4.51 -4.12
N ALA A 157 12.16 3.22 -4.31
CA ALA A 157 11.58 2.37 -3.28
C ALA A 157 12.65 1.73 -2.37
N GLY A 158 13.94 1.92 -2.69
CA GLY A 158 15.04 1.31 -1.97
C GLY A 158 15.11 -0.20 -2.13
N THR A 159 14.56 -0.73 -3.23
CA THR A 159 14.62 -2.15 -3.59
C THR A 159 15.72 -2.45 -4.61
N VAL A 160 16.42 -1.42 -5.10
CA VAL A 160 17.68 -1.55 -5.83
C VAL A 160 18.79 -0.98 -4.94
N THR A 161 19.60 -1.84 -4.36
CA THR A 161 20.63 -1.45 -3.40
C THR A 161 21.81 -2.43 -3.36
N MET A 162 22.98 -1.94 -2.95
CA MET A 162 24.16 -2.78 -2.65
C MET A 162 24.05 -3.40 -1.23
N ASP A 163 23.31 -2.77 -0.32
CA ASP A 163 23.08 -3.27 1.04
C ASP A 163 21.79 -4.13 1.08
N VAL A 164 21.98 -5.37 0.64
CA VAL A 164 20.88 -6.34 0.54
C VAL A 164 20.35 -6.73 1.91
N THR A 165 21.24 -6.88 2.90
CA THR A 165 20.86 -7.27 4.27
C THR A 165 19.91 -6.26 4.89
N LYS A 166 20.23 -4.98 4.79
CA LYS A 166 19.37 -3.90 5.29
C LYS A 166 18.02 -3.88 4.57
N ALA A 167 18.02 -3.99 3.24
CA ALA A 167 16.78 -3.98 2.46
C ALA A 167 15.85 -5.15 2.82
N VAL A 168 16.37 -6.36 2.96
CA VAL A 168 15.58 -7.55 3.36
C VAL A 168 15.01 -7.37 4.77
N ASN A 169 15.81 -6.90 5.72
CA ASN A 169 15.37 -6.66 7.09
C ASN A 169 14.27 -5.59 7.16
N GLU A 170 14.42 -4.47 6.45
CA GLU A 170 13.40 -3.41 6.37
C GLU A 170 12.09 -3.92 5.77
N ILE A 171 12.15 -4.72 4.69
CA ILE A 171 10.95 -5.30 4.05
C ILE A 171 10.25 -6.26 5.01
N LYS A 172 11.00 -7.11 5.71
CA LYS A 172 10.42 -8.02 6.72
C LYS A 172 9.90 -7.29 7.96
N ALA A 173 10.46 -6.13 8.29
CA ALA A 173 9.94 -5.23 9.34
C ALA A 173 8.66 -4.50 8.93
N GLY A 174 8.21 -4.61 7.65
CA GLY A 174 6.98 -3.99 7.19
C GLY A 174 7.19 -2.70 6.41
N LYS A 175 8.26 -2.62 5.61
CA LYS A 175 8.46 -1.54 4.64
C LYS A 175 7.36 -1.59 3.60
N ILE A 176 6.68 -0.46 3.40
CA ILE A 176 5.69 -0.27 2.35
C ILE A 176 6.19 0.74 1.32
N GLU A 177 5.81 0.54 0.07
CA GLU A 177 6.00 1.53 -0.99
C GLU A 177 4.70 2.31 -1.16
N TYR A 178 4.81 3.64 -1.32
CA TYR A 178 3.70 4.49 -1.69
C TYR A 178 3.98 5.16 -3.03
N ARG A 179 2.94 5.25 -3.86
CA ARG A 179 3.00 5.85 -5.17
C ARG A 179 1.70 6.57 -5.49
N LEU A 180 1.84 7.78 -6.05
CA LEU A 180 0.72 8.55 -6.56
C LEU A 180 0.11 7.86 -7.79
N ASP A 181 -1.21 7.71 -7.80
CA ASP A 181 -1.96 7.21 -8.93
C ASP A 181 -2.32 8.31 -9.95
N LYS A 182 -3.02 7.96 -11.02
CA LYS A 182 -3.48 8.91 -12.06
C LYS A 182 -4.58 9.87 -11.57
N THR A 183 -5.23 9.56 -10.45
CA THR A 183 -6.29 10.36 -9.83
C THR A 183 -5.75 11.24 -8.71
N ASN A 184 -4.43 11.28 -8.54
CA ASN A 184 -3.71 12.02 -7.50
C ASN A 184 -4.00 11.50 -6.08
N ILE A 185 -4.19 10.19 -5.95
CA ILE A 185 -4.43 9.52 -4.67
C ILE A 185 -3.28 8.55 -4.39
N ILE A 186 -2.86 8.48 -3.13
CA ILE A 186 -1.98 7.46 -2.61
C ILE A 186 -2.83 6.46 -1.83
N HIS A 187 -2.68 5.18 -2.13
CA HIS A 187 -3.34 4.06 -1.46
C HIS A 187 -2.29 3.21 -0.77
N CYS A 188 -2.36 3.10 0.57
CA CYS A 188 -1.40 2.33 1.34
C CYS A 188 -2.07 1.53 2.45
N PRO A 189 -1.68 0.26 2.66
CA PRO A 189 -2.06 -0.48 3.84
C PRO A 189 -1.34 0.08 5.07
N ILE A 190 -2.05 0.25 6.18
CA ILE A 190 -1.51 0.73 7.45
C ILE A 190 -1.48 -0.35 8.54
N GLY A 191 -2.09 -1.49 8.30
CA GLY A 191 -2.08 -2.63 9.21
C GLY A 191 -3.31 -3.50 9.09
N LYS A 192 -3.50 -4.35 10.09
CA LYS A 192 -4.66 -5.22 10.25
C LYS A 192 -5.59 -4.69 11.32
N VAL A 193 -6.88 -5.02 11.22
CA VAL A 193 -7.88 -4.65 12.26
C VAL A 193 -7.48 -5.18 13.62
N SER A 194 -6.84 -6.36 13.69
CA SER A 194 -6.31 -6.98 14.90
C SER A 194 -5.23 -6.16 15.62
N PHE A 195 -4.62 -5.18 14.96
CA PHE A 195 -3.63 -4.30 15.59
C PHE A 195 -4.24 -3.39 16.66
N GLY A 196 -5.53 -3.11 16.54
CA GLY A 196 -6.21 -2.19 17.43
C GLY A 196 -5.91 -0.71 17.14
N LYS A 197 -6.57 0.17 17.88
CA LYS A 197 -6.54 1.63 17.68
C LYS A 197 -5.12 2.21 17.74
N GLU A 198 -4.36 1.90 18.80
CA GLU A 198 -3.06 2.54 19.08
C GLU A 198 -2.04 2.30 17.96
N LYS A 199 -1.80 1.04 17.62
CA LYS A 199 -0.83 0.67 16.58
C LYS A 199 -1.22 1.21 15.18
N LEU A 200 -2.53 1.20 14.87
CA LEU A 200 -3.03 1.77 13.62
C LEU A 200 -2.83 3.28 13.56
N THR A 201 -3.04 4.00 14.68
CA THR A 201 -2.81 5.44 14.78
C THR A 201 -1.33 5.78 14.59
N GLU A 202 -0.42 5.03 15.21
CA GLU A 202 1.03 5.26 15.04
C GLU A 202 1.50 5.01 13.62
N ASN A 203 1.08 3.90 13.00
CA ASN A 203 1.38 3.59 11.61
C ASN A 203 0.83 4.66 10.67
N PHE A 204 -0.41 5.10 10.88
CA PHE A 204 -1.06 6.11 10.08
C PHE A 204 -0.32 7.47 10.17
N ASN A 205 0.00 7.93 11.38
CA ASN A 205 0.72 9.18 11.59
C ASN A 205 2.11 9.13 10.95
N THR A 206 2.80 8.01 11.06
CA THR A 206 4.10 7.80 10.41
C THR A 206 3.99 7.91 8.89
N LEU A 207 2.97 7.28 8.29
CA LEU A 207 2.71 7.37 6.84
C LEU A 207 2.39 8.80 6.41
N VAL A 208 1.46 9.49 7.09
CA VAL A 208 1.06 10.86 6.73
C VAL A 208 2.24 11.81 6.83
N ASN A 209 3.02 11.73 7.91
CA ASN A 209 4.22 12.55 8.10
C ASN A 209 5.27 12.33 7.00
N ALA A 210 5.46 11.09 6.55
CA ALA A 210 6.36 10.81 5.43
C ALA A 210 5.87 11.41 4.12
N ILE A 211 4.56 11.32 3.85
CA ILE A 211 3.95 11.90 2.63
C ILE A 211 4.03 13.44 2.66
N VAL A 212 3.79 14.07 3.83
CA VAL A 212 3.91 15.53 3.99
C VAL A 212 5.36 15.97 3.76
N LYS A 213 6.34 15.26 4.31
CA LYS A 213 7.77 15.52 4.06
C LYS A 213 8.18 15.34 2.59
N ALA A 214 7.51 14.46 1.88
CA ALA A 214 7.76 14.19 0.45
C ALA A 214 7.07 15.20 -0.48
N LYS A 215 6.50 16.30 0.03
CA LYS A 215 5.82 17.33 -0.77
C LYS A 215 6.78 17.90 -1.82
N PRO A 216 6.44 17.82 -3.12
CA PRO A 216 7.24 18.44 -4.18
C PRO A 216 7.25 19.96 -4.06
N SER A 217 8.36 20.61 -4.37
CA SER A 217 8.48 22.08 -4.39
C SER A 217 7.54 22.73 -5.42
N ALA A 218 7.24 22.02 -6.51
CA ALA A 218 6.31 22.45 -7.54
C ALA A 218 4.83 22.41 -7.11
N ALA A 219 4.49 21.73 -5.99
CA ALA A 219 3.12 21.65 -5.51
C ALA A 219 2.67 22.96 -4.85
N LYS A 220 1.73 23.65 -5.50
CA LYS A 220 1.14 24.92 -5.00
C LYS A 220 -0.20 24.66 -4.29
N GLY A 221 -0.50 25.49 -3.30
CA GLY A 221 -1.77 25.43 -2.57
C GLY A 221 -1.85 24.28 -1.56
N GLN A 222 -3.08 23.81 -1.29
CA GLN A 222 -3.35 22.77 -0.31
C GLN A 222 -2.84 21.40 -0.81
N TYR A 223 -1.87 20.85 -0.10
CA TYR A 223 -1.23 19.58 -0.47
C TYR A 223 -2.10 18.36 -0.13
N LEU A 224 -2.59 18.26 1.11
CA LEU A 224 -3.55 17.23 1.51
C LEU A 224 -4.97 17.71 1.26
N ARG A 225 -5.64 17.20 0.23
CA ARG A 225 -7.03 17.57 -0.11
C ARG A 225 -8.08 16.79 0.64
N SER A 226 -7.86 15.50 0.79
CA SER A 226 -8.73 14.65 1.59
C SER A 226 -7.99 13.40 2.06
N ILE A 227 -8.37 12.91 3.22
CA ILE A 227 -7.84 11.69 3.79
C ILE A 227 -9.04 10.80 4.15
N ALA A 228 -8.96 9.53 3.80
CA ALA A 228 -9.95 8.53 4.21
C ALA A 228 -9.24 7.23 4.59
N ILE A 229 -9.81 6.51 5.53
CA ILE A 229 -9.42 5.14 5.86
C ILE A 229 -10.56 4.19 5.59
N ALA A 230 -10.24 2.96 5.22
CA ALA A 230 -11.22 1.91 5.00
C ALA A 230 -10.67 0.55 5.43
N SER A 231 -11.53 -0.33 5.93
CA SER A 231 -11.21 -1.74 6.02
C SER A 231 -11.61 -2.46 4.74
N THR A 232 -11.06 -3.66 4.50
CA THR A 232 -11.24 -4.42 3.24
C THR A 232 -12.71 -4.53 2.82
N MET A 233 -13.63 -4.76 3.75
CA MET A 233 -15.06 -4.94 3.47
C MET A 233 -15.94 -3.81 4.05
N GLY A 234 -15.32 -2.81 4.68
CA GLY A 234 -16.02 -1.73 5.37
C GLY A 234 -16.25 -0.48 4.51
N PRO A 235 -17.08 0.45 4.98
CA PRO A 235 -17.20 1.79 4.40
C PRO A 235 -15.97 2.64 4.67
N GLY A 236 -15.71 3.61 3.79
CA GLY A 236 -14.68 4.61 4.00
C GLY A 236 -15.07 5.64 5.06
N ILE A 237 -14.15 5.96 5.95
CA ILE A 237 -14.25 6.98 7.01
C ILE A 237 -13.37 8.15 6.63
N LYS A 238 -13.96 9.35 6.56
CA LYS A 238 -13.21 10.59 6.27
C LYS A 238 -12.48 11.07 7.53
N ILE A 239 -11.21 11.43 7.38
CA ILE A 239 -10.38 12.00 8.44
C ILE A 239 -10.24 13.52 8.24
N ASN A 240 -10.23 14.25 9.34
CA ASN A 240 -10.00 15.69 9.33
C ASN A 240 -8.53 15.98 8.95
N GLN A 241 -8.34 16.50 7.74
CA GLN A 241 -7.02 16.83 7.21
C GLN A 241 -6.40 18.12 7.79
N ALA A 242 -7.17 18.94 8.46
CA ALA A 242 -6.69 20.23 9.00
C ALA A 242 -5.67 20.04 10.17
N LYS A 243 -5.52 18.82 10.67
CA LYS A 243 -4.57 18.47 11.73
C LYS A 243 -3.16 18.10 11.21
N PHE A 244 -2.96 18.03 9.90
CA PHE A 244 -1.73 17.70 9.22
C PHE A 244 -1.31 18.83 8.27
#